data_2709059744dbecb27f3e05b2aa8970b3
#
_entry.id   2709059744dbecb27f3e05b2aa8970b3
#
_cell.length_a   1.000
_cell.length_b   1.000
_cell.length_c   1.000
_cell.angle_alpha   90.00
_cell.angle_beta   90.00
_cell.angle_gamma   90.00
#
_symmetry.space_group_name_H-M   'P 1'
#
loop_
_entity.id
_entity.type
_entity.pdbx_description
1 polymer ?
#
loop_
_entity_poly.entity_id
_entity_poly.type
_entity_poly.pdbx_seq_one_letter_code
_entity_poly.pdbx_strand_id
1 'polypeptide(L)'
;LGLDDNTMIVLLADNGASQEGGPFGVLHEMKFFNMMIEMPDEAIHRIDEIGGPHSHSNYPWGWSQVGNTPFKFYKQNTHEGGIHVPLIIKWPKGVKDTGSLRDQFHHVNDIVPTIYEAIGITPPDTYRGLEQMPISGVAMNYTFDDKEAKTRKLVQYYEMVGHRGIYANGWKAVTRHTPGVSFDDDVWELYHVEADRSETNDLAKQEPDRLNELIALWWEEAESEGVLPLDDRGLELFGINFKKNSPHPESRKYVYRPPMAPLPSQAAAAMGGRSWDMEAVVDRGDAEGGVIFATGTENSGFSFYIFDNRLVFDYNFFGEHLVVRSHAELPTGPSTLTCQLRRTGKAGYVVLLVNQEEVGRMELPFVMRVISSVGPSVAYDHGSPVAFDYANRSDGFPFEGTLDSVTITLIDTKKDPKNAEAQARAEMGRQ
;
A
#
# COMPACT_ATOMS: atom_id res chain seq x y z
N LEU A 1 -30.05 -11.14 -4.66
CA LEU A 1 -29.80 -11.88 -5.91
C LEU A 1 -30.00 -13.38 -5.76
N GLY A 2 -30.09 -13.93 -4.51
CA GLY A 2 -30.27 -15.36 -4.24
C GLY A 2 -29.07 -16.23 -4.63
N LEU A 3 -27.87 -15.67 -4.62
CA LEU A 3 -26.63 -16.36 -5.01
C LEU A 3 -25.76 -16.80 -3.81
N ASP A 4 -26.19 -16.48 -2.59
CA ASP A 4 -25.39 -16.67 -1.36
C ASP A 4 -24.96 -18.14 -1.19
N ASP A 5 -25.83 -19.08 -1.44
CA ASP A 5 -25.53 -20.51 -1.28
C ASP A 5 -24.41 -21.01 -2.21
N ASN A 6 -24.25 -20.41 -3.37
CA ASN A 6 -23.24 -20.75 -4.37
C ASN A 6 -22.12 -19.71 -4.50
N THR A 7 -21.93 -18.92 -3.45
CA THR A 7 -20.83 -17.94 -3.38
C THR A 7 -19.82 -18.36 -2.33
N MET A 8 -18.56 -18.51 -2.76
CA MET A 8 -17.44 -18.72 -1.83
C MET A 8 -16.91 -17.35 -1.36
N ILE A 9 -16.89 -17.16 -0.06
CA ILE A 9 -16.31 -15.97 0.60
C ILE A 9 -15.08 -16.45 1.35
N VAL A 10 -13.92 -15.83 1.06
CA VAL A 10 -12.65 -16.08 1.72
C VAL A 10 -12.25 -14.79 2.43
N LEU A 11 -12.11 -14.82 3.75
CA LEU A 11 -11.68 -13.71 4.57
C LEU A 11 -10.40 -14.09 5.30
N LEU A 12 -9.37 -13.29 5.15
CA LEU A 12 -8.08 -13.49 5.83
C LEU A 12 -7.42 -12.15 6.12
N ALA A 13 -6.44 -12.14 7.03
CA ALA A 13 -5.45 -11.09 7.12
C ALA A 13 -4.25 -11.45 6.22
N ASP A 14 -3.55 -10.46 5.69
CA ASP A 14 -2.40 -10.63 4.80
C ASP A 14 -1.09 -10.91 5.57
N ASN A 15 -0.99 -10.39 6.79
CA ASN A 15 0.14 -10.56 7.71
C ASN A 15 -0.31 -10.35 9.15
N GLY A 16 0.58 -10.58 10.09
CA GLY A 16 0.37 -10.20 11.48
C GLY A 16 0.24 -8.70 11.68
N ALA A 17 -0.03 -8.27 12.91
CA ALA A 17 -0.24 -6.87 13.23
C ALA A 17 0.92 -5.99 12.78
N SER A 18 0.62 -4.80 12.23
CA SER A 18 1.62 -3.89 11.68
C SER A 18 2.29 -3.05 12.78
N GLN A 19 3.62 -3.03 12.77
CA GLN A 19 4.44 -2.18 13.64
C GLN A 19 4.81 -0.83 12.98
N GLU A 20 4.20 -0.49 11.84
CA GLU A 20 4.60 0.64 11.00
C GLU A 20 4.27 2.01 11.59
N GLY A 21 3.53 2.06 12.70
CA GLY A 21 3.40 3.25 13.54
C GLY A 21 4.68 3.62 14.32
N GLY A 22 5.72 2.80 14.25
CA GLY A 22 6.97 3.04 14.95
C GLY A 22 6.84 2.90 16.48
N PRO A 23 7.77 3.47 17.26
CA PRO A 23 7.78 3.29 18.72
C PRO A 23 6.59 3.94 19.42
N PHE A 24 5.99 5.00 18.86
CA PHE A 24 4.95 5.81 19.51
C PHE A 24 3.58 5.72 18.86
N GLY A 25 3.46 5.08 17.70
CA GLY A 25 2.25 5.14 16.88
C GLY A 25 2.15 6.45 16.09
N VAL A 26 1.15 6.53 15.22
CA VAL A 26 0.83 7.72 14.44
C VAL A 26 -0.68 7.89 14.31
N LEU A 27 -1.17 9.12 14.32
CA LEU A 27 -2.57 9.44 13.99
C LEU A 27 -2.78 9.45 12.47
N HIS A 28 -1.74 9.83 11.73
CA HIS A 28 -1.75 9.82 10.26
C HIS A 28 -0.51 9.13 9.73
N GLU A 29 -0.66 7.93 9.21
CA GLU A 29 0.43 7.12 8.63
C GLU A 29 1.23 7.89 7.57
N MET A 30 0.57 8.72 6.76
CA MET A 30 1.24 9.54 5.76
C MET A 30 2.24 10.55 6.35
N LYS A 31 2.09 10.95 7.61
CA LYS A 31 3.09 11.78 8.31
C LYS A 31 4.40 11.02 8.50
N PHE A 32 4.33 9.76 8.90
CA PHE A 32 5.52 8.90 9.03
C PHE A 32 6.28 8.81 7.69
N PHE A 33 5.60 8.53 6.59
CA PHE A 33 6.22 8.48 5.27
C PHE A 33 6.75 9.84 4.79
N ASN A 34 6.24 10.92 5.35
CA ASN A 34 6.75 12.28 5.12
C ASN A 34 7.89 12.68 6.07
N MET A 35 8.39 11.76 6.92
CA MET A 35 9.43 12.01 7.91
C MET A 35 9.00 13.00 9.01
N MET A 36 7.71 13.03 9.30
CA MET A 36 7.14 13.79 10.39
C MET A 36 6.90 12.83 11.56
N ILE A 37 7.45 13.18 12.71
CA ILE A 37 7.26 12.41 13.94
C ILE A 37 6.09 13.05 14.70
N GLU A 38 5.09 12.24 15.05
CA GLU A 38 4.04 12.64 15.98
C GLU A 38 4.46 12.28 17.40
N MET A 39 4.58 13.27 18.26
CA MET A 39 4.94 13.03 19.65
C MET A 39 3.70 12.64 20.45
N PRO A 40 3.81 11.68 21.40
CA PRO A 40 2.67 11.22 22.20
C PRO A 40 1.93 12.35 22.91
N ASP A 41 2.64 13.36 23.40
CA ASP A 41 2.05 14.50 24.10
C ASP A 41 1.16 15.36 23.17
N GLU A 42 1.44 15.39 21.87
CA GLU A 42 0.61 16.07 20.87
C GLU A 42 -0.57 15.17 20.45
N ALA A 43 -0.30 13.88 20.22
CA ALA A 43 -1.28 12.91 19.77
C ALA A 43 -2.39 12.65 20.79
N ILE A 44 -2.07 12.69 22.11
CA ILE A 44 -3.04 12.38 23.18
C ILE A 44 -4.25 13.31 23.18
N HIS A 45 -4.09 14.55 22.74
CA HIS A 45 -5.21 15.51 22.65
C HIS A 45 -6.18 15.20 21.53
N ARG A 46 -5.81 14.27 20.64
CA ARG A 46 -6.59 13.83 19.49
C ARG A 46 -6.97 12.33 19.57
N ILE A 47 -6.85 11.74 20.76
CA ILE A 47 -7.10 10.29 20.96
C ILE A 47 -8.50 9.86 20.51
N ASP A 48 -9.50 10.72 20.65
CA ASP A 48 -10.89 10.44 20.27
C ASP A 48 -11.09 10.42 18.74
N GLU A 49 -10.11 10.87 17.96
CA GLU A 49 -10.14 10.81 16.50
C GLU A 49 -9.71 9.43 15.97
N ILE A 50 -9.03 8.60 16.78
CA ILE A 50 -8.50 7.30 16.36
C ILE A 50 -9.64 6.38 15.92
N GLY A 51 -9.51 5.85 14.70
CA GLY A 51 -10.53 4.99 14.09
C GLY A 51 -11.72 5.76 13.49
N GLY A 52 -11.71 7.08 13.57
CA GLY A 52 -12.69 7.96 12.94
C GLY A 52 -12.29 8.34 11.51
N PRO A 53 -13.16 9.10 10.81
CA PRO A 53 -12.94 9.47 9.40
C PRO A 53 -11.75 10.42 9.20
N HIS A 54 -11.29 11.09 10.26
CA HIS A 54 -10.20 12.07 10.19
C HIS A 54 -8.86 11.52 10.71
N SER A 55 -8.75 10.21 10.86
CA SER A 55 -7.50 9.56 11.24
C SER A 55 -7.20 8.39 10.31
N HIS A 56 -5.92 8.25 9.95
CA HIS A 56 -5.37 7.07 9.29
C HIS A 56 -4.27 6.53 10.20
N SER A 57 -4.71 6.05 11.37
CA SER A 57 -3.81 5.72 12.48
C SER A 57 -3.13 4.37 12.31
N ASN A 58 -1.91 4.30 12.81
CA ASN A 58 -1.19 3.05 12.99
C ASN A 58 -0.62 3.00 14.40
N TYR A 59 -0.80 1.88 15.08
CA TYR A 59 -0.43 1.78 16.48
C TYR A 59 1.07 1.49 16.69
N PRO A 60 1.62 1.76 17.89
CA PRO A 60 3.03 1.55 18.19
C PRO A 60 3.41 0.07 18.28
N TRP A 61 4.70 -0.22 18.18
CA TRP A 61 5.28 -1.57 18.23
C TRP A 61 4.76 -2.43 19.39
N GLY A 62 4.61 -1.84 20.59
CA GLY A 62 4.10 -2.57 21.74
C GLY A 62 2.70 -3.12 21.54
N TRP A 63 1.83 -2.35 20.89
CA TRP A 63 0.47 -2.79 20.56
C TRP A 63 0.44 -3.81 19.41
N SER A 64 1.40 -3.76 18.47
CA SER A 64 1.55 -4.81 17.45
C SER A 64 1.82 -6.16 18.10
N GLN A 65 2.70 -6.18 19.10
CA GLN A 65 2.97 -7.41 19.88
C GLN A 65 1.74 -7.84 20.68
N VAL A 66 1.02 -6.92 21.32
CA VAL A 66 -0.23 -7.22 22.04
C VAL A 66 -1.29 -7.81 21.10
N GLY A 67 -1.46 -7.23 19.92
CA GLY A 67 -2.43 -7.70 18.92
C GLY A 67 -2.14 -9.10 18.37
N ASN A 68 -0.89 -9.55 18.42
CA ASN A 68 -0.47 -10.88 17.97
C ASN A 68 -0.35 -11.92 19.08
N THR A 69 -0.51 -11.53 20.34
CA THR A 69 -0.41 -12.46 21.46
C THR A 69 -1.32 -13.68 21.26
N PRO A 70 -0.81 -14.93 21.46
CA PRO A 70 0.47 -15.29 22.09
C PRO A 70 1.66 -15.48 21.14
N PHE A 71 1.55 -15.10 19.86
CA PHE A 71 2.59 -15.31 18.86
C PHE A 71 3.74 -14.31 19.01
N LYS A 72 4.95 -14.76 18.65
CA LYS A 72 6.19 -13.98 18.75
C LYS A 72 6.31 -13.01 17.58
N PHE A 73 6.60 -11.73 17.86
CA PHE A 73 6.77 -10.66 16.90
C PHE A 73 5.47 -10.26 16.13
N TYR A 74 5.64 -9.67 14.95
CA TYR A 74 4.61 -9.00 14.17
C TYR A 74 5.02 -8.88 12.70
N LYS A 75 4.25 -8.19 11.86
CA LYS A 75 4.54 -7.93 10.44
C LYS A 75 6.02 -7.68 10.18
N GLN A 76 6.53 -8.09 9.03
CA GLN A 76 7.93 -8.10 8.60
C GLN A 76 8.83 -9.16 9.26
N ASN A 77 8.33 -9.96 10.20
CA ASN A 77 9.05 -11.07 10.75
C ASN A 77 8.50 -12.39 10.22
N THR A 78 9.38 -13.39 10.08
CA THR A 78 9.02 -14.75 9.68
C THR A 78 8.64 -15.65 10.85
N HIS A 79 8.64 -15.11 12.07
CA HIS A 79 8.07 -15.75 13.25
C HIS A 79 6.53 -15.78 13.19
N GLU A 80 5.90 -16.62 14.01
CA GLU A 80 4.45 -16.84 13.97
C GLU A 80 3.63 -15.54 14.03
N GLY A 81 4.04 -14.56 14.83
CA GLY A 81 3.34 -13.29 14.91
C GLY A 81 3.36 -12.44 13.62
N GLY A 82 4.29 -12.73 12.70
CA GLY A 82 4.31 -12.07 11.40
C GLY A 82 3.52 -12.79 10.32
N ILE A 83 3.34 -14.11 10.42
CA ILE A 83 2.82 -14.96 9.34
C ILE A 83 1.57 -15.77 9.71
N HIS A 84 1.30 -16.00 10.99
CA HIS A 84 0.15 -16.78 11.44
C HIS A 84 -1.09 -15.87 11.53
N VAL A 85 -1.97 -16.00 10.55
CA VAL A 85 -3.14 -15.14 10.40
C VAL A 85 -4.43 -15.96 10.36
N PRO A 86 -5.58 -15.39 10.76
CA PRO A 86 -6.85 -16.08 10.64
C PRO A 86 -7.28 -16.20 9.17
N LEU A 87 -7.91 -17.36 8.85
CA LEU A 87 -8.58 -17.61 7.59
C LEU A 87 -9.99 -18.12 7.85
N ILE A 88 -10.98 -17.52 7.20
CA ILE A 88 -12.37 -17.95 7.23
C ILE A 88 -12.84 -18.22 5.82
N ILE A 89 -13.40 -19.42 5.58
CA ILE A 89 -14.03 -19.77 4.30
C ILE A 89 -15.51 -20.05 4.56
N LYS A 90 -16.39 -19.30 3.90
CA LYS A 90 -17.83 -19.53 3.85
C LYS A 90 -18.21 -19.93 2.43
N TRP A 91 -18.77 -21.13 2.27
CA TRP A 91 -19.32 -21.60 0.99
C TRP A 91 -20.43 -22.64 1.25
N PRO A 92 -21.68 -22.23 1.44
CA PRO A 92 -22.76 -23.14 1.87
C PRO A 92 -22.95 -24.37 0.98
N LYS A 93 -22.77 -24.22 -0.34
CA LYS A 93 -22.90 -25.33 -1.28
C LYS A 93 -21.73 -26.31 -1.21
N GLY A 94 -20.52 -25.86 -0.87
CA GLY A 94 -19.30 -26.66 -0.91
C GLY A 94 -18.77 -27.09 0.45
N VAL A 95 -19.10 -26.40 1.55
CA VAL A 95 -18.65 -26.72 2.92
C VAL A 95 -19.86 -27.09 3.76
N LYS A 96 -19.96 -28.34 4.20
CA LYS A 96 -21.09 -28.85 4.99
C LYS A 96 -20.78 -28.88 6.48
N ASP A 97 -19.56 -29.17 6.87
CA ASP A 97 -19.09 -29.09 8.24
C ASP A 97 -18.77 -27.63 8.62
N THR A 98 -19.82 -26.89 9.00
CA THR A 98 -19.74 -25.45 9.31
C THR A 98 -19.52 -25.19 10.79
N GLY A 99 -18.80 -24.08 11.09
CA GLY A 99 -18.57 -23.62 12.47
C GLY A 99 -17.48 -24.37 13.24
N SER A 100 -16.79 -25.30 12.61
CA SER A 100 -15.67 -26.03 13.21
C SER A 100 -14.31 -25.41 12.77
N LEU A 101 -13.32 -25.53 13.64
CA LEU A 101 -11.94 -25.13 13.36
C LEU A 101 -11.24 -26.15 12.47
N ARG A 102 -10.25 -25.66 11.75
CA ARG A 102 -9.32 -26.41 10.93
C ARG A 102 -7.90 -26.14 11.43
N ASP A 103 -7.19 -27.19 11.85
CA ASP A 103 -5.83 -27.09 12.39
C ASP A 103 -4.76 -27.52 11.36
N GLN A 104 -5.16 -27.86 10.14
CA GLN A 104 -4.22 -28.17 9.08
C GLN A 104 -3.39 -26.94 8.73
N PHE A 105 -2.08 -27.14 8.56
CA PHE A 105 -1.20 -26.09 8.11
C PHE A 105 -1.52 -25.73 6.64
N HIS A 106 -1.69 -24.45 6.39
CA HIS A 106 -1.91 -23.89 5.05
C HIS A 106 -1.21 -22.52 4.90
N HIS A 107 -1.06 -22.09 3.66
CA HIS A 107 -0.47 -20.81 3.32
C HIS A 107 -1.37 -20.06 2.32
N VAL A 108 -1.21 -18.76 2.19
CA VAL A 108 -2.02 -17.91 1.29
C VAL A 108 -1.97 -18.39 -0.19
N ASN A 109 -0.85 -18.97 -0.63
CA ASN A 109 -0.72 -19.52 -1.98
C ASN A 109 -1.63 -20.75 -2.23
N ASP A 110 -2.22 -21.33 -1.19
CA ASP A 110 -3.16 -22.45 -1.28
C ASP A 110 -4.58 -22.02 -1.68
N ILE A 111 -4.89 -20.72 -1.60
CA ILE A 111 -6.23 -20.20 -1.94
C ILE A 111 -6.55 -20.40 -3.42
N VAL A 112 -5.60 -20.07 -4.30
CA VAL A 112 -5.83 -20.18 -5.76
C VAL A 112 -6.10 -21.63 -6.20
N PRO A 113 -5.28 -22.64 -5.86
CA PRO A 113 -5.60 -24.04 -6.20
C PRO A 113 -6.88 -24.52 -5.52
N THR A 114 -7.25 -24.03 -4.33
CA THR A 114 -8.53 -24.33 -3.69
C THR A 114 -9.71 -23.85 -4.53
N ILE A 115 -9.64 -22.63 -5.06
CA ILE A 115 -10.67 -22.08 -5.94
C ILE A 115 -10.74 -22.89 -7.23
N TYR A 116 -9.61 -23.20 -7.87
CA TYR A 116 -9.58 -23.98 -9.10
C TYR A 116 -10.23 -25.37 -8.90
N GLU A 117 -9.89 -26.07 -7.83
CA GLU A 117 -10.49 -27.34 -7.50
C GLU A 117 -12.00 -27.21 -7.23
N ALA A 118 -12.42 -26.17 -6.48
CA ALA A 118 -13.82 -25.92 -6.16
C ALA A 118 -14.70 -25.67 -7.40
N ILE A 119 -14.17 -25.03 -8.43
CA ILE A 119 -14.90 -24.73 -9.68
C ILE A 119 -14.60 -25.71 -10.81
N GLY A 120 -13.76 -26.73 -10.56
CA GLY A 120 -13.43 -27.79 -11.53
C GLY A 120 -12.58 -27.29 -12.72
N ILE A 121 -11.73 -26.29 -12.51
CA ILE A 121 -10.82 -25.78 -13.55
C ILE A 121 -9.41 -26.30 -13.29
N THR A 122 -8.80 -26.87 -14.34
CA THR A 122 -7.37 -27.17 -14.36
C THR A 122 -6.64 -25.99 -15.02
N PRO A 123 -5.71 -25.33 -14.31
CA PRO A 123 -4.93 -24.25 -14.92
C PRO A 123 -4.10 -24.79 -16.09
N PRO A 124 -3.96 -24.02 -17.19
CA PRO A 124 -3.17 -24.46 -18.34
C PRO A 124 -1.67 -24.32 -18.07
N ASP A 125 -0.87 -25.25 -18.58
CA ASP A 125 0.60 -25.17 -18.54
C ASP A 125 1.14 -24.01 -19.36
N THR A 126 0.37 -23.56 -20.37
CA THR A 126 0.73 -22.44 -21.25
C THR A 126 -0.45 -21.49 -21.41
N TYR A 127 -0.25 -20.20 -21.20
CA TYR A 127 -1.25 -19.18 -21.43
C TYR A 127 -0.74 -18.10 -22.40
N ARG A 128 -1.49 -17.88 -23.50
CA ARG A 128 -1.12 -16.93 -24.58
C ARG A 128 0.29 -17.12 -25.13
N GLY A 129 0.76 -18.38 -25.23
CA GLY A 129 2.08 -18.74 -25.74
C GLY A 129 3.22 -18.61 -24.73
N LEU A 130 2.92 -18.31 -23.47
CA LEU A 130 3.90 -18.25 -22.38
C LEU A 130 3.69 -19.44 -21.45
N GLU A 131 4.76 -20.18 -21.17
CA GLU A 131 4.79 -21.23 -20.17
C GLU A 131 4.51 -20.63 -18.79
N GLN A 132 3.63 -21.28 -18.03
CA GLN A 132 3.25 -20.81 -16.69
C GLN A 132 4.16 -21.44 -15.64
N MET A 133 4.49 -20.68 -14.60
CA MET A 133 5.14 -21.24 -13.43
C MET A 133 4.21 -22.24 -12.75
N PRO A 134 4.73 -23.35 -12.21
CA PRO A 134 3.94 -24.30 -11.43
C PRO A 134 3.27 -23.59 -10.23
N ILE A 135 2.08 -24.01 -9.87
CA ILE A 135 1.40 -23.54 -8.66
C ILE A 135 1.94 -24.34 -7.48
N SER A 136 2.70 -23.70 -6.59
CA SER A 136 3.28 -24.31 -5.39
C SER A 136 2.28 -24.49 -4.23
N GLY A 137 1.06 -23.93 -4.37
CA GLY A 137 -0.01 -24.08 -3.38
C GLY A 137 -0.67 -25.46 -3.40
N VAL A 138 -1.21 -25.86 -2.25
CA VAL A 138 -1.95 -27.11 -2.03
C VAL A 138 -3.42 -26.80 -1.75
N ALA A 139 -4.34 -27.32 -2.56
CA ALA A 139 -5.77 -27.06 -2.38
C ALA A 139 -6.27 -27.54 -1.00
N MET A 140 -7.06 -26.70 -0.34
CA MET A 140 -7.62 -26.92 1.02
C MET A 140 -8.96 -27.70 1.00
N ASN A 141 -9.55 -27.99 -0.16
CA ASN A 141 -10.88 -28.58 -0.28
C ASN A 141 -11.04 -29.89 0.50
N TYR A 142 -9.96 -30.65 0.69
CA TYR A 142 -9.95 -31.88 1.47
C TYR A 142 -10.34 -31.67 2.96
N THR A 143 -10.20 -30.43 3.48
CA THR A 143 -10.58 -30.08 4.85
C THR A 143 -12.03 -29.65 4.99
N PHE A 144 -12.76 -29.39 3.89
CA PHE A 144 -14.06 -28.73 3.92
C PHE A 144 -15.11 -29.54 4.67
N ASP A 145 -15.09 -30.87 4.51
CA ASP A 145 -16.04 -31.77 5.15
C ASP A 145 -15.36 -32.76 6.14
N ASP A 146 -14.06 -32.58 6.38
CA ASP A 146 -13.28 -33.42 7.30
C ASP A 146 -12.26 -32.59 8.08
N LYS A 147 -12.65 -32.13 9.26
CA LYS A 147 -11.79 -31.36 10.15
C LYS A 147 -10.59 -32.15 10.72
N GLU A 148 -10.67 -33.50 10.71
CA GLU A 148 -9.62 -34.38 11.19
C GLU A 148 -8.69 -34.86 10.06
N ALA A 149 -8.91 -34.38 8.82
CA ALA A 149 -8.06 -34.71 7.70
C ALA A 149 -6.60 -34.36 7.97
N LYS A 150 -5.67 -35.22 7.58
CA LYS A 150 -4.25 -34.92 7.75
C LYS A 150 -3.83 -33.78 6.84
N THR A 151 -2.96 -32.89 7.38
CA THR A 151 -2.30 -31.84 6.63
C THR A 151 -1.64 -32.39 5.36
N ARG A 152 -1.91 -31.75 4.22
CA ARG A 152 -1.30 -32.09 2.93
C ARG A 152 -0.16 -31.16 2.55
N LYS A 153 -0.15 -29.91 3.06
CA LYS A 153 0.94 -28.97 2.86
C LYS A 153 2.01 -29.24 3.90
N LEU A 154 3.11 -29.83 3.46
CA LEU A 154 4.15 -30.34 4.35
C LEU A 154 5.31 -29.37 4.52
N VAL A 155 5.54 -28.49 3.54
CA VAL A 155 6.67 -27.54 3.51
C VAL A 155 6.18 -26.18 3.07
N GLN A 156 6.70 -25.13 3.69
CA GLN A 156 6.53 -23.74 3.25
C GLN A 156 7.71 -22.90 3.70
N TYR A 157 8.38 -22.25 2.74
CA TYR A 157 9.40 -21.25 3.03
C TYR A 157 8.79 -19.85 3.22
N TYR A 158 9.54 -18.98 3.89
CA TYR A 158 9.25 -17.57 4.07
C TYR A 158 10.53 -16.76 3.87
N GLU A 159 10.40 -15.61 3.25
CA GLU A 159 11.48 -14.61 3.12
C GLU A 159 10.89 -13.21 3.18
N MET A 160 11.51 -12.30 3.93
CA MET A 160 11.16 -10.89 4.00
C MET A 160 12.38 -10.03 4.34
N VAL A 161 12.96 -9.41 3.33
CA VAL A 161 14.13 -8.51 3.45
C VAL A 161 15.29 -9.16 4.22
N GLY A 162 15.56 -10.43 3.89
CA GLY A 162 16.60 -11.24 4.52
C GLY A 162 16.16 -12.03 5.76
N HIS A 163 15.03 -11.70 6.40
CA HIS A 163 14.45 -12.59 7.42
C HIS A 163 13.95 -13.85 6.74
N ARG A 164 14.35 -15.02 7.26
CA ARG A 164 14.07 -16.31 6.63
C ARG A 164 13.35 -17.24 7.59
N GLY A 165 12.51 -18.09 7.04
CA GLY A 165 11.83 -19.13 7.80
C GLY A 165 11.44 -20.29 6.91
N ILE A 166 11.38 -21.50 7.48
CA ILE A 166 10.90 -22.71 6.83
C ILE A 166 10.06 -23.52 7.80
N TYR A 167 8.83 -23.81 7.39
CA TYR A 167 8.00 -24.81 8.06
C TYR A 167 8.16 -26.15 7.37
N ALA A 168 8.35 -27.22 8.13
CA ALA A 168 8.28 -28.59 7.63
C ALA A 168 7.72 -29.54 8.69
N ASN A 169 6.56 -30.15 8.39
CA ASN A 169 5.97 -31.22 9.22
C ASN A 169 5.86 -30.87 10.72
N GLY A 170 5.35 -29.67 11.04
CA GLY A 170 5.15 -29.21 12.41
C GLY A 170 6.37 -28.55 13.06
N TRP A 171 7.50 -28.54 12.37
CA TRP A 171 8.73 -27.88 12.81
C TRP A 171 8.97 -26.62 12.00
N LYS A 172 9.66 -25.65 12.60
CA LYS A 172 10.01 -24.40 11.95
C LYS A 172 11.41 -23.95 12.35
N ALA A 173 12.27 -23.73 11.36
CA ALA A 173 13.50 -22.99 11.54
C ALA A 173 13.28 -21.55 11.09
N VAL A 174 13.77 -20.57 11.86
CA VAL A 174 13.58 -19.15 11.57
C VAL A 174 14.79 -18.33 11.96
N THR A 175 15.10 -17.28 11.20
CA THR A 175 16.17 -16.35 11.53
C THR A 175 15.77 -14.92 11.20
N ARG A 176 16.26 -13.99 12.03
CA ARG A 176 16.17 -12.56 11.78
C ARG A 176 17.50 -12.06 11.22
N HIS A 177 17.43 -11.42 10.08
CA HIS A 177 18.58 -10.82 9.43
C HIS A 177 18.84 -9.40 9.93
N THR A 178 20.11 -9.00 10.00
CA THR A 178 20.51 -7.62 10.25
C THR A 178 21.05 -7.03 8.94
N PRO A 179 20.41 -6.00 8.38
CA PRO A 179 20.85 -5.44 7.11
C PRO A 179 22.32 -5.05 7.07
N GLY A 180 23.03 -5.46 6.00
CA GLY A 180 24.46 -5.21 5.82
C GLY A 180 25.39 -6.23 6.50
N VAL A 181 24.87 -7.20 7.20
CA VAL A 181 25.62 -8.36 7.73
C VAL A 181 25.59 -9.48 6.71
N SER A 182 26.57 -10.41 6.76
CA SER A 182 26.51 -11.61 5.92
C SER A 182 25.34 -12.50 6.31
N PHE A 183 24.62 -13.04 5.34
CA PHE A 183 23.56 -14.02 5.57
C PHE A 183 24.08 -15.32 6.22
N ASP A 184 25.36 -15.62 6.10
CA ASP A 184 26.00 -16.78 6.74
C ASP A 184 26.22 -16.60 8.24
N ASP A 185 26.19 -15.34 8.71
CA ASP A 185 26.38 -14.99 10.13
C ASP A 185 25.04 -14.98 10.90
N ASP A 186 23.92 -15.20 10.21
CA ASP A 186 22.62 -15.19 10.85
C ASP A 186 22.43 -16.38 11.80
N VAL A 187 21.88 -16.09 12.98
CA VAL A 187 21.59 -17.09 14.00
C VAL A 187 20.18 -17.64 13.81
N TRP A 188 20.08 -18.94 13.58
CA TRP A 188 18.82 -19.61 13.41
C TRP A 188 18.28 -20.14 14.74
N GLU A 189 16.96 -20.04 14.90
CA GLU A 189 16.15 -20.60 15.98
C GLU A 189 15.35 -21.79 15.45
N LEU A 190 15.02 -22.77 16.29
CA LEU A 190 14.26 -23.96 15.93
C LEU A 190 13.07 -24.16 16.88
N TYR A 191 11.89 -24.34 16.33
CA TYR A 191 10.65 -24.52 17.07
C TYR A 191 9.84 -25.73 16.58
N HIS A 192 9.15 -26.41 17.49
CA HIS A 192 8.10 -27.37 17.17
C HIS A 192 6.76 -26.65 17.26
N VAL A 193 6.36 -25.97 16.17
CA VAL A 193 5.24 -25.00 16.19
C VAL A 193 3.87 -25.62 16.38
N GLU A 194 3.69 -26.94 16.14
CA GLU A 194 2.46 -27.62 16.51
C GLU A 194 2.30 -27.77 18.04
N ALA A 195 3.40 -27.88 18.79
CA ALA A 195 3.40 -27.99 20.24
C ALA A 195 3.64 -26.64 20.93
N ASP A 196 4.39 -25.75 20.29
CA ASP A 196 4.78 -24.42 20.79
C ASP A 196 4.53 -23.34 19.73
N ARG A 197 3.26 -23.02 19.50
CA ARG A 197 2.83 -21.98 18.54
C ARG A 197 3.34 -20.58 18.89
N SER A 198 3.77 -20.39 20.15
CA SER A 198 4.26 -19.09 20.63
C SER A 198 5.77 -18.92 20.43
N GLU A 199 6.47 -19.95 19.92
CA GLU A 199 7.92 -19.93 19.70
C GLU A 199 8.70 -19.52 20.96
N THR A 200 8.31 -20.09 22.10
CA THR A 200 8.88 -19.75 23.42
C THR A 200 10.09 -20.61 23.78
N ASN A 201 10.19 -21.83 23.24
CA ASN A 201 11.23 -22.78 23.55
C ASN A 201 12.10 -23.07 22.31
N ASP A 202 13.20 -22.35 22.20
CA ASP A 202 14.18 -22.56 21.12
C ASP A 202 14.94 -23.89 21.33
N LEU A 203 14.76 -24.81 20.40
CA LEU A 203 15.32 -26.17 20.40
C LEU A 203 16.60 -26.28 19.55
N ALA A 204 17.13 -25.18 18.99
CA ALA A 204 18.29 -25.20 18.09
C ALA A 204 19.52 -25.93 18.70
N LYS A 205 19.73 -25.78 20.01
CA LYS A 205 20.85 -26.44 20.71
C LYS A 205 20.56 -27.89 21.04
N GLN A 206 19.30 -28.27 21.24
CA GLN A 206 18.87 -29.63 21.59
C GLN A 206 18.76 -30.52 20.34
N GLU A 207 18.37 -29.96 19.21
CA GLU A 207 18.09 -30.67 17.95
C GLU A 207 18.91 -30.08 16.78
N PRO A 208 20.25 -30.03 16.87
CA PRO A 208 21.07 -29.35 15.86
C PRO A 208 21.01 -30.03 14.48
N ASP A 209 20.85 -31.35 14.44
CA ASP A 209 20.73 -32.06 13.15
C ASP A 209 19.45 -31.68 12.43
N ARG A 210 18.33 -31.59 13.14
CA ARG A 210 17.06 -31.14 12.59
C ARG A 210 17.13 -29.69 12.13
N LEU A 211 17.77 -28.82 12.89
CA LEU A 211 17.97 -27.43 12.47
C LEU A 211 18.74 -27.37 11.15
N ASN A 212 19.82 -28.10 11.01
CA ASN A 212 20.62 -28.12 9.78
C ASN A 212 19.85 -28.70 8.59
N GLU A 213 19.02 -29.73 8.80
CA GLU A 213 18.12 -30.27 7.77
C GLU A 213 17.13 -29.19 7.27
N LEU A 214 16.51 -28.43 8.18
CA LEU A 214 15.56 -27.38 7.82
C LEU A 214 16.23 -26.19 7.15
N ILE A 215 17.43 -25.80 7.57
CA ILE A 215 18.21 -24.75 6.89
C ILE A 215 18.55 -25.20 5.46
N ALA A 216 18.99 -26.42 5.26
CA ALA A 216 19.26 -26.96 3.92
C ALA A 216 18.01 -26.95 3.05
N LEU A 217 16.87 -27.38 3.60
CA LEU A 217 15.58 -27.36 2.93
C LEU A 217 15.15 -25.94 2.55
N TRP A 218 15.41 -24.94 3.40
CA TRP A 218 15.12 -23.54 3.07
C TRP A 218 15.88 -23.08 1.83
N TRP A 219 17.16 -23.45 1.70
CA TRP A 219 17.96 -23.07 0.54
C TRP A 219 17.49 -23.78 -0.74
N GLU A 220 17.07 -25.05 -0.64
CA GLU A 220 16.48 -25.79 -1.77
C GLU A 220 15.18 -25.14 -2.27
N GLU A 221 14.27 -24.80 -1.35
CA GLU A 221 13.03 -24.10 -1.67
C GLU A 221 13.29 -22.70 -2.27
N ALA A 222 14.24 -21.96 -1.67
CA ALA A 222 14.59 -20.63 -2.15
C ALA A 222 15.18 -20.62 -3.57
N GLU A 223 15.94 -21.65 -3.95
CA GLU A 223 16.45 -21.82 -5.30
C GLU A 223 15.33 -22.19 -6.28
N SER A 224 14.49 -23.16 -5.92
CA SER A 224 13.42 -23.66 -6.80
C SER A 224 12.34 -22.63 -7.05
N GLU A 225 12.01 -21.79 -6.05
CA GLU A 225 10.97 -20.77 -6.13
C GLU A 225 11.50 -19.39 -6.61
N GLY A 226 12.79 -19.29 -6.96
CA GLY A 226 13.38 -18.08 -7.53
C GLY A 226 13.59 -16.93 -6.52
N VAL A 227 13.74 -17.26 -5.23
CA VAL A 227 14.00 -16.29 -4.16
C VAL A 227 15.42 -15.73 -4.23
N LEU A 228 16.36 -16.53 -4.73
CA LEU A 228 17.77 -16.16 -4.81
C LEU A 228 18.09 -15.28 -6.01
N PRO A 229 19.07 -14.35 -5.92
CA PRO A 229 19.88 -14.05 -4.74
C PRO A 229 19.13 -13.22 -3.70
N LEU A 230 19.43 -13.43 -2.42
CA LEU A 230 18.90 -12.61 -1.34
C LEU A 230 19.39 -11.17 -1.45
N ASP A 231 18.54 -10.22 -1.03
CA ASP A 231 18.86 -8.80 -1.08
C ASP A 231 18.24 -8.08 0.12
N ASP A 232 19.08 -7.59 1.03
CA ASP A 232 18.69 -6.90 2.25
C ASP A 232 18.71 -5.36 2.15
N ARG A 233 18.95 -4.81 0.96
CA ARG A 233 19.11 -3.36 0.75
C ARG A 233 17.83 -2.54 1.03
N GLY A 234 16.70 -3.17 1.34
CA GLY A 234 15.47 -2.51 1.77
C GLY A 234 15.07 -1.34 0.88
N LEU A 235 15.15 -0.11 1.42
CA LEU A 235 14.77 1.12 0.72
C LEU A 235 15.50 1.35 -0.61
N GLU A 236 16.75 0.88 -0.73
CA GLU A 236 17.53 1.02 -1.96
C GLU A 236 16.94 0.16 -3.09
N LEU A 237 16.50 -1.06 -2.77
CA LEU A 237 15.84 -1.94 -3.73
C LEU A 237 14.57 -1.32 -4.30
N PHE A 238 13.73 -0.75 -3.46
CA PHE A 238 12.52 -0.07 -3.90
C PHE A 238 12.86 1.07 -4.86
N GLY A 239 13.85 1.92 -4.51
CA GLY A 239 14.27 3.04 -5.35
C GLY A 239 14.90 2.61 -6.69
N ILE A 240 15.73 1.60 -6.69
CA ILE A 240 16.39 1.08 -7.89
C ILE A 240 15.39 0.38 -8.81
N ASN A 241 14.58 -0.51 -8.26
CA ASN A 241 13.58 -1.25 -9.02
C ASN A 241 12.53 -0.33 -9.63
N PHE A 242 12.08 0.67 -8.89
CA PHE A 242 11.16 1.67 -9.42
C PHE A 242 11.75 2.40 -10.64
N LYS A 243 12.99 2.90 -10.54
CA LYS A 243 13.67 3.57 -11.65
C LYS A 243 13.88 2.66 -12.86
N LYS A 244 14.26 1.39 -12.61
CA LYS A 244 14.55 0.41 -13.66
C LYS A 244 13.29 -0.08 -14.36
N ASN A 245 12.21 -0.29 -13.61
CA ASN A 245 10.99 -0.92 -14.10
C ASN A 245 9.85 0.08 -14.38
N SER A 246 10.06 1.37 -14.08
CA SER A 246 9.06 2.39 -14.40
C SER A 246 8.85 2.47 -15.92
N PRO A 247 7.61 2.38 -16.41
CA PRO A 247 7.31 2.53 -17.83
C PRO A 247 7.66 3.93 -18.36
N HIS A 248 7.86 4.90 -17.46
CA HIS A 248 8.20 6.29 -17.79
C HIS A 248 9.33 6.83 -16.90
N PRO A 249 10.50 6.16 -16.79
CA PRO A 249 11.54 6.52 -15.84
C PRO A 249 12.09 7.95 -16.04
N GLU A 250 12.01 8.47 -17.26
CA GLU A 250 12.50 9.79 -17.64
C GLU A 250 11.41 10.76 -18.07
N SER A 251 10.14 10.31 -18.08
CA SER A 251 9.03 11.17 -18.47
C SER A 251 8.79 12.24 -17.42
N ARG A 252 8.81 13.49 -17.88
CA ARG A 252 8.60 14.67 -17.02
C ARG A 252 7.33 15.43 -17.37
N LYS A 253 6.68 15.02 -18.46
CA LYS A 253 5.43 15.60 -18.94
C LYS A 253 4.40 14.50 -19.12
N TYR A 254 3.28 14.65 -18.43
CA TYR A 254 2.14 13.75 -18.48
C TYR A 254 0.95 14.50 -19.01
N VAL A 255 0.23 13.93 -19.96
CA VAL A 255 -0.96 14.53 -20.53
C VAL A 255 -2.14 13.58 -20.32
N TYR A 256 -3.11 14.03 -19.55
CA TYR A 256 -4.33 13.31 -19.24
C TYR A 256 -5.50 13.90 -20.02
N ARG A 257 -6.31 13.05 -20.62
CA ARG A 257 -7.47 13.43 -21.42
C ARG A 257 -8.72 12.70 -20.91
N PRO A 258 -9.67 13.41 -20.30
CA PRO A 258 -10.94 12.78 -19.92
C PRO A 258 -11.79 12.44 -21.17
N PRO A 259 -12.73 11.48 -21.08
CA PRO A 259 -13.01 10.69 -19.90
C PRO A 259 -11.98 9.59 -19.67
N MET A 260 -11.56 9.38 -18.42
CA MET A 260 -10.62 8.34 -18.06
C MET A 260 -10.92 7.76 -16.67
N ALA A 261 -10.54 6.51 -16.46
CA ALA A 261 -10.60 5.87 -15.15
C ALA A 261 -9.55 6.48 -14.19
N PRO A 262 -9.73 6.36 -12.86
CA PRO A 262 -8.71 6.70 -11.90
C PRO A 262 -7.40 5.98 -12.22
N LEU A 263 -6.29 6.68 -12.03
CA LEU A 263 -4.97 6.13 -12.31
C LEU A 263 -4.41 5.42 -11.08
N PRO A 264 -3.82 4.25 -11.22
CA PRO A 264 -2.97 3.71 -10.18
C PRO A 264 -1.83 4.69 -9.85
N SER A 265 -1.51 4.84 -8.57
CA SER A 265 -0.47 5.79 -8.13
C SER A 265 0.89 5.55 -8.83
N GLN A 266 1.20 4.29 -9.16
CA GLN A 266 2.43 3.90 -9.85
C GLN A 266 2.50 4.35 -11.33
N ALA A 267 1.34 4.55 -11.96
CA ALA A 267 1.24 4.99 -13.36
C ALA A 267 1.08 6.52 -13.50
N ALA A 268 0.85 7.21 -12.38
CA ALA A 268 0.63 8.64 -12.35
C ALA A 268 1.93 9.46 -12.28
N ALA A 269 1.80 10.77 -12.55
CA ALA A 269 2.90 11.71 -12.37
C ALA A 269 3.36 11.72 -10.89
N ALA A 270 4.66 11.46 -10.66
CA ALA A 270 5.25 11.44 -9.31
C ALA A 270 5.46 12.86 -8.79
N MET A 271 4.40 13.51 -8.32
CA MET A 271 4.36 14.92 -7.93
C MET A 271 4.91 15.18 -6.52
N GLY A 272 4.99 14.16 -5.67
CA GLY A 272 5.44 14.30 -4.28
C GLY A 272 6.88 14.79 -4.14
N GLY A 273 7.10 15.73 -3.22
CA GLY A 273 8.42 16.23 -2.85
C GLY A 273 9.16 17.03 -3.92
N ARG A 274 8.49 17.52 -4.97
CA ARG A 274 9.13 18.26 -6.07
C ARG A 274 8.28 19.43 -6.56
N SER A 275 8.90 20.29 -7.38
CA SER A 275 8.20 21.35 -8.10
C SER A 275 7.54 20.81 -9.37
N TRP A 276 6.38 21.36 -9.70
CA TRP A 276 5.65 20.98 -10.91
C TRP A 276 4.71 22.11 -11.39
N ASP A 277 4.33 22.03 -12.65
CA ASP A 277 3.25 22.79 -13.24
C ASP A 277 2.13 21.83 -13.65
N MET A 278 0.90 22.20 -13.35
CA MET A 278 -0.32 21.55 -13.80
C MET A 278 -1.13 22.57 -14.61
N GLU A 279 -1.37 22.28 -15.88
CA GLU A 279 -2.09 23.11 -16.81
C GLU A 279 -3.33 22.37 -17.31
N ALA A 280 -4.50 22.97 -17.16
CA ALA A 280 -5.76 22.45 -17.64
C ALA A 280 -6.32 23.35 -18.74
N VAL A 281 -6.68 22.76 -19.89
CA VAL A 281 -7.36 23.43 -20.98
C VAL A 281 -8.86 23.15 -20.86
N VAL A 282 -9.62 24.21 -20.61
CA VAL A 282 -11.05 24.11 -20.32
C VAL A 282 -11.86 25.02 -21.24
N ASP A 283 -13.13 24.64 -21.48
CA ASP A 283 -14.17 25.50 -22.04
C ASP A 283 -15.39 25.36 -21.14
N ARG A 284 -15.81 26.48 -20.53
CA ARG A 284 -16.86 26.48 -19.49
C ARG A 284 -17.89 27.58 -19.70
N GLY A 285 -19.14 27.24 -19.35
CA GLY A 285 -20.23 28.21 -19.21
C GLY A 285 -20.20 28.96 -17.88
N ASP A 286 -21.15 29.83 -17.68
CA ASP A 286 -21.34 30.51 -16.40
C ASP A 286 -21.78 29.51 -15.34
N ALA A 287 -21.23 29.64 -14.14
CA ALA A 287 -21.44 28.75 -12.97
C ALA A 287 -21.07 27.27 -13.16
N GLU A 288 -20.53 26.84 -14.29
CA GLU A 288 -19.97 25.48 -14.43
C GLU A 288 -18.68 25.34 -13.61
N GLY A 289 -18.64 24.30 -12.78
CA GLY A 289 -17.54 24.03 -11.86
C GLY A 289 -17.19 22.55 -11.83
N GLY A 290 -16.50 22.13 -10.78
CA GLY A 290 -16.12 20.75 -10.57
C GLY A 290 -14.61 20.54 -10.48
N VAL A 291 -14.22 19.30 -10.17
CA VAL A 291 -12.84 18.90 -10.03
C VAL A 291 -12.16 18.80 -11.39
N ILE A 292 -11.00 19.43 -11.50
CA ILE A 292 -10.09 19.31 -12.65
C ILE A 292 -9.14 18.15 -12.43
N PHE A 293 -8.53 18.09 -11.22
CA PHE A 293 -7.59 17.04 -10.83
C PHE A 293 -7.63 16.88 -9.32
N ALA A 294 -7.75 15.64 -8.85
CA ALA A 294 -7.64 15.30 -7.42
C ALA A 294 -6.73 14.11 -7.22
N THR A 295 -6.00 14.09 -6.13
CA THR A 295 -5.20 12.94 -5.68
C THR A 295 -5.20 12.89 -4.16
N GLY A 296 -5.51 11.73 -3.60
CA GLY A 296 -5.58 11.54 -2.17
C GLY A 296 -6.97 11.20 -1.67
N THR A 297 -7.18 11.49 -0.41
CA THR A 297 -8.41 11.22 0.35
C THR A 297 -8.68 12.38 1.31
N GLU A 298 -9.74 12.27 2.11
CA GLU A 298 -10.01 13.17 3.23
C GLU A 298 -8.87 13.25 4.26
N ASN A 299 -7.97 12.26 4.28
CA ASN A 299 -6.85 12.22 5.24
C ASN A 299 -5.60 12.95 4.75
N SER A 300 -5.32 12.94 3.46
CA SER A 300 -4.20 13.68 2.86
C SER A 300 -4.33 13.72 1.34
N GLY A 301 -3.89 14.80 0.73
CA GLY A 301 -3.96 14.94 -0.72
C GLY A 301 -3.94 16.38 -1.19
N PHE A 302 -4.37 16.58 -2.41
CA PHE A 302 -4.73 17.90 -2.92
C PHE A 302 -5.75 17.78 -4.03
N SER A 303 -6.53 18.84 -4.18
CA SER A 303 -7.52 18.99 -5.25
C SER A 303 -7.37 20.34 -5.95
N PHE A 304 -7.45 20.32 -7.27
CA PHE A 304 -7.48 21.48 -8.13
C PHE A 304 -8.84 21.49 -8.84
N TYR A 305 -9.66 22.51 -8.57
CA TYR A 305 -11.08 22.52 -8.94
C TYR A 305 -11.64 23.93 -9.11
N ILE A 306 -12.85 24.02 -9.63
CA ILE A 306 -13.63 25.25 -9.70
C ILE A 306 -14.82 25.14 -8.76
N PHE A 307 -14.94 26.10 -7.85
CA PHE A 307 -16.05 26.19 -6.90
C PHE A 307 -16.49 27.65 -6.74
N ASP A 308 -17.80 27.90 -6.76
CA ASP A 308 -18.39 29.25 -6.71
C ASP A 308 -17.71 30.21 -7.69
N ASN A 309 -17.56 29.75 -8.92
CA ASN A 309 -16.96 30.49 -10.04
C ASN A 309 -15.50 30.95 -9.81
N ARG A 310 -14.79 30.31 -8.88
CA ARG A 310 -13.38 30.59 -8.58
C ARG A 310 -12.52 29.38 -8.78
N LEU A 311 -11.29 29.62 -9.24
CA LEU A 311 -10.26 28.60 -9.27
C LEU A 311 -9.74 28.35 -7.86
N VAL A 312 -9.70 27.08 -7.44
CA VAL A 312 -9.32 26.68 -6.10
C VAL A 312 -8.24 25.61 -6.16
N PHE A 313 -7.27 25.71 -5.27
CA PHE A 313 -6.38 24.62 -4.94
C PHE A 313 -6.44 24.41 -3.43
N ASP A 314 -6.85 23.21 -3.04
CA ASP A 314 -6.92 22.77 -1.66
C ASP A 314 -5.81 21.73 -1.44
N TYR A 315 -4.90 22.05 -0.52
CA TYR A 315 -3.82 21.19 -0.09
C TYR A 315 -4.16 20.62 1.28
N ASN A 316 -4.69 19.39 1.29
CA ASN A 316 -5.07 18.69 2.50
C ASN A 316 -3.81 18.10 3.18
N PHE A 317 -3.31 18.83 4.14
CA PHE A 317 -2.12 18.49 4.92
C PHE A 317 -2.49 17.70 6.17
N PHE A 318 -2.80 16.42 6.00
CA PHE A 318 -3.20 15.49 7.08
C PHE A 318 -4.44 15.96 7.87
N GLY A 319 -5.46 16.41 7.15
CA GLY A 319 -6.70 16.92 7.73
C GLY A 319 -6.69 18.43 8.01
N GLU A 320 -5.54 19.08 7.89
CA GLU A 320 -5.43 20.55 7.89
C GLU A 320 -5.42 21.06 6.44
N HIS A 321 -6.42 21.85 6.09
CA HIS A 321 -6.60 22.33 4.72
C HIS A 321 -5.97 23.70 4.51
N LEU A 322 -4.99 23.76 3.63
CA LEU A 322 -4.39 24.99 3.14
C LEU A 322 -4.98 25.31 1.78
N VAL A 323 -5.79 26.36 1.71
CA VAL A 323 -6.62 26.67 0.53
C VAL A 323 -6.24 28.00 -0.09
N VAL A 324 -6.01 28.02 -1.39
CA VAL A 324 -5.91 29.25 -2.18
C VAL A 324 -7.02 29.31 -3.20
N ARG A 325 -7.64 30.48 -3.34
CA ARG A 325 -8.69 30.78 -4.34
C ARG A 325 -8.26 31.91 -5.22
N SER A 326 -8.73 31.93 -6.47
CA SER A 326 -8.56 33.10 -7.32
C SER A 326 -9.24 34.31 -6.70
N HIS A 327 -8.58 35.46 -6.74
CA HIS A 327 -9.12 36.73 -6.21
C HIS A 327 -10.26 37.28 -7.07
N ALA A 328 -10.39 36.85 -8.32
CA ALA A 328 -11.48 37.19 -9.23
C ALA A 328 -12.25 35.94 -9.68
N GLU A 329 -13.46 36.13 -10.13
CA GLU A 329 -14.24 35.07 -10.79
C GLU A 329 -13.59 34.68 -12.12
N LEU A 330 -13.80 33.41 -12.50
CA LEU A 330 -13.24 32.87 -13.73
C LEU A 330 -14.03 33.38 -14.97
N PRO A 331 -13.35 33.63 -16.10
CA PRO A 331 -14.01 33.93 -17.35
C PRO A 331 -14.81 32.72 -17.84
N THR A 332 -15.85 32.98 -18.61
CA THR A 332 -16.57 31.99 -19.43
C THR A 332 -15.82 31.74 -20.73
N GLY A 333 -16.10 30.59 -21.37
CA GLY A 333 -15.48 30.19 -22.63
C GLY A 333 -14.09 29.52 -22.44
N PRO A 334 -13.36 29.38 -23.54
CA PRO A 334 -12.06 28.73 -23.55
C PRO A 334 -11.03 29.44 -22.67
N SER A 335 -10.37 28.71 -21.78
CA SER A 335 -9.30 29.25 -20.91
C SER A 335 -8.29 28.18 -20.54
N THR A 336 -7.13 28.65 -20.14
CA THR A 336 -6.07 27.80 -19.55
C THR A 336 -5.94 28.12 -18.07
N LEU A 337 -6.17 27.12 -17.24
CA LEU A 337 -6.09 27.20 -15.80
C LEU A 337 -4.82 26.49 -15.34
N THR A 338 -3.98 27.17 -14.57
CA THR A 338 -2.70 26.63 -14.17
C THR A 338 -2.52 26.68 -12.65
N CYS A 339 -2.03 25.57 -12.10
CA CYS A 339 -1.55 25.48 -10.74
C CYS A 339 -0.05 25.17 -10.76
N GLN A 340 0.76 26.02 -10.16
CA GLN A 340 2.20 25.82 -10.05
C GLN A 340 2.58 25.61 -8.61
N LEU A 341 3.24 24.47 -8.30
CA LEU A 341 3.86 24.27 -7.01
C LEU A 341 5.37 24.42 -7.13
N ARG A 342 5.95 25.22 -6.26
CA ARG A 342 7.40 25.46 -6.18
C ARG A 342 7.90 25.08 -4.80
N ARG A 343 8.78 24.11 -4.74
CA ARG A 343 9.39 23.64 -3.50
C ARG A 343 10.65 24.42 -3.20
N THR A 344 10.78 24.88 -1.95
CA THR A 344 11.94 25.59 -1.40
C THR A 344 12.40 24.86 -0.12
N GLY A 345 13.30 23.87 -0.24
CA GLY A 345 13.69 23.04 0.90
C GLY A 345 12.58 22.09 1.35
N LYS A 346 12.09 22.21 2.59
CA LYS A 346 10.93 21.46 3.10
C LYS A 346 9.62 22.16 2.76
N ALA A 347 9.62 23.48 2.70
CA ALA A 347 8.49 24.34 2.39
C ALA A 347 8.32 24.56 0.89
N GLY A 348 7.34 25.38 0.51
CA GLY A 348 7.10 25.76 -0.86
C GLY A 348 5.99 26.81 -0.97
N TYR A 349 5.54 27.04 -2.18
CA TYR A 349 4.39 27.89 -2.44
C TYR A 349 3.62 27.40 -3.66
N VAL A 350 2.36 27.78 -3.73
CA VAL A 350 1.46 27.52 -4.86
C VAL A 350 1.07 28.85 -5.52
N VAL A 351 1.02 28.85 -6.84
CA VAL A 351 0.52 29.98 -7.65
C VAL A 351 -0.60 29.47 -8.55
N LEU A 352 -1.72 30.16 -8.56
CA LEU A 352 -2.81 29.96 -9.50
C LEU A 352 -2.73 30.99 -10.60
N LEU A 353 -2.89 30.52 -11.87
CA LEU A 353 -2.94 31.40 -13.02
C LEU A 353 -4.17 31.08 -13.89
N VAL A 354 -4.72 32.11 -14.50
CA VAL A 354 -5.73 32.03 -15.54
C VAL A 354 -5.19 32.74 -16.77
N ASN A 355 -5.08 32.01 -17.88
CA ASN A 355 -4.51 32.55 -19.13
C ASN A 355 -3.13 33.23 -18.91
N GLN A 356 -2.29 32.64 -18.05
CA GLN A 356 -0.96 33.09 -17.67
C GLN A 356 -0.92 34.30 -16.69
N GLU A 357 -2.05 34.86 -16.30
CA GLU A 357 -2.11 35.90 -15.27
C GLU A 357 -2.25 35.27 -13.89
N GLU A 358 -1.44 35.76 -12.91
CA GLU A 358 -1.49 35.28 -11.51
C GLU A 358 -2.80 35.76 -10.86
N VAL A 359 -3.59 34.81 -10.36
CA VAL A 359 -4.89 35.06 -9.73
C VAL A 359 -4.96 34.61 -8.27
N GLY A 360 -3.92 34.00 -7.77
CA GLY A 360 -3.84 33.59 -6.37
C GLY A 360 -2.48 32.99 -6.02
N ARG A 361 -2.09 33.13 -4.75
CA ARG A 361 -0.83 32.61 -4.21
C ARG A 361 -0.99 32.16 -2.77
N MET A 362 -0.30 31.09 -2.39
CA MET A 362 -0.30 30.56 -1.04
C MET A 362 1.06 29.97 -0.68
N GLU A 363 1.53 30.22 0.53
CA GLU A 363 2.70 29.56 1.08
C GLU A 363 2.34 28.19 1.65
N LEU A 364 3.24 27.22 1.47
CA LEU A 364 3.14 25.88 2.05
C LEU A 364 4.25 25.70 3.10
N PRO A 365 3.91 25.43 4.36
CA PRO A 365 4.92 25.21 5.40
C PRO A 365 5.70 23.91 5.14
N PHE A 366 5.10 22.97 4.41
CA PHE A 366 5.70 21.71 4.06
C PHE A 366 5.16 21.19 2.71
N VAL A 367 6.04 20.68 1.86
CA VAL A 367 5.65 20.01 0.61
C VAL A 367 5.72 18.51 0.83
N MET A 368 4.56 17.85 0.86
CA MET A 368 4.45 16.40 1.06
C MET A 368 5.25 15.63 0.02
N ARG A 369 6.03 14.67 0.46
CA ARG A 369 6.81 13.74 -0.37
C ARG A 369 5.96 12.55 -0.81
N VAL A 370 5.20 12.02 0.13
CA VAL A 370 4.14 11.04 -0.11
C VAL A 370 2.82 11.77 0.08
N ILE A 371 2.05 11.85 -0.98
CA ILE A 371 0.77 12.59 -0.98
C ILE A 371 -0.34 11.68 -0.45
N SER A 372 -0.47 10.50 -1.03
CA SER A 372 -1.45 9.48 -0.66
C SER A 372 -1.09 8.14 -1.33
N SER A 373 -1.62 7.05 -0.80
CA SER A 373 -1.64 5.74 -1.46
C SER A 373 -2.68 5.67 -2.60
N VAL A 374 -3.68 6.55 -2.55
CA VAL A 374 -4.72 6.64 -3.58
C VAL A 374 -4.22 7.48 -4.75
N GLY A 375 -4.26 6.91 -5.94
CA GLY A 375 -3.83 7.59 -7.16
C GLY A 375 -4.81 8.65 -7.63
N PRO A 376 -4.43 9.48 -8.62
CA PRO A 376 -5.23 10.61 -9.04
C PRO A 376 -6.41 10.22 -9.95
N SER A 377 -7.40 11.11 -9.96
CA SER A 377 -8.46 11.19 -10.94
C SER A 377 -8.50 12.56 -11.63
N VAL A 378 -9.06 12.59 -12.83
CA VAL A 378 -9.18 13.76 -13.69
C VAL A 378 -10.64 13.97 -14.04
N ALA A 379 -11.12 15.20 -13.95
CA ALA A 379 -12.49 15.63 -14.13
C ALA A 379 -13.47 15.19 -13.02
N TYR A 380 -13.00 14.57 -11.96
CA TYR A 380 -13.78 14.25 -10.75
C TYR A 380 -12.84 13.78 -9.64
N ASP A 381 -13.33 13.72 -8.41
CA ASP A 381 -12.62 13.13 -7.27
C ASP A 381 -13.21 11.76 -6.96
N HIS A 382 -12.42 10.69 -7.04
CA HIS A 382 -12.88 9.34 -6.75
C HIS A 382 -12.55 8.94 -5.30
N GLY A 383 -13.45 8.27 -4.65
CA GLY A 383 -13.27 7.86 -3.25
C GLY A 383 -13.78 8.90 -2.26
N SER A 384 -13.10 9.05 -1.12
CA SER A 384 -13.46 10.09 -0.15
C SER A 384 -12.96 11.45 -0.60
N PRO A 385 -13.79 12.52 -0.45
CA PRO A 385 -13.46 13.84 -0.96
C PRO A 385 -12.20 14.42 -0.34
N VAL A 386 -11.26 14.86 -1.19
CA VAL A 386 -10.00 15.48 -0.74
C VAL A 386 -10.22 16.87 -0.14
N ALA A 387 -11.20 17.65 -0.65
CA ALA A 387 -11.41 19.03 -0.26
C ALA A 387 -12.74 19.26 0.46
N PHE A 388 -12.76 20.26 1.36
CA PHE A 388 -13.95 20.59 2.16
C PHE A 388 -15.12 21.13 1.37
N ASP A 389 -14.88 21.90 0.30
CA ASP A 389 -15.94 22.57 -0.46
C ASP A 389 -16.97 21.59 -1.05
N TYR A 390 -16.54 20.36 -1.32
CA TYR A 390 -17.41 19.32 -1.86
C TYR A 390 -17.43 18.04 -1.01
N ALA A 391 -17.02 18.13 0.27
CA ALA A 391 -16.97 16.98 1.19
C ALA A 391 -18.30 16.24 1.36
N ASN A 392 -19.42 16.92 1.18
CA ASN A 392 -20.75 16.34 1.28
C ASN A 392 -21.28 15.74 -0.04
N ARG A 393 -20.48 15.73 -1.11
CA ARG A 393 -20.87 15.21 -2.42
C ARG A 393 -20.39 13.77 -2.61
N SER A 394 -21.34 12.87 -2.86
CA SER A 394 -21.04 11.45 -3.15
C SER A 394 -20.74 11.16 -4.63
N ASP A 395 -20.91 12.15 -5.51
CA ASP A 395 -20.70 12.04 -6.96
C ASP A 395 -19.25 12.35 -7.39
N GLY A 396 -18.38 12.76 -6.45
CA GLY A 396 -17.00 13.14 -6.73
C GLY A 396 -16.85 14.52 -7.38
N PHE A 397 -17.88 15.35 -7.33
CA PHE A 397 -17.91 16.71 -7.87
C PHE A 397 -17.37 16.78 -9.32
N PRO A 398 -18.01 16.10 -10.28
CA PRO A 398 -17.54 16.03 -11.64
C PRO A 398 -17.49 17.42 -12.30
N PHE A 399 -16.50 17.62 -13.18
CA PHE A 399 -16.37 18.84 -13.96
C PHE A 399 -17.52 18.97 -14.98
N GLU A 400 -18.26 20.06 -14.92
CA GLU A 400 -19.48 20.25 -15.71
C GLU A 400 -19.24 20.82 -17.12
N GLY A 401 -18.12 21.53 -17.31
CA GLY A 401 -17.73 22.06 -18.62
C GLY A 401 -16.98 21.05 -19.49
N THR A 402 -16.31 21.53 -20.53
CA THR A 402 -15.37 20.72 -21.31
C THR A 402 -13.96 20.83 -20.73
N LEU A 403 -13.38 19.70 -20.33
CA LEU A 403 -11.96 19.58 -19.95
C LEU A 403 -11.23 18.82 -21.05
N ASP A 404 -10.51 19.54 -21.93
CA ASP A 404 -9.77 18.90 -23.02
C ASP A 404 -8.59 18.08 -22.52
N SER A 405 -7.81 18.67 -21.63
CA SER A 405 -6.62 18.01 -21.10
C SER A 405 -6.13 18.60 -19.80
N VAL A 406 -5.45 17.77 -19.01
CA VAL A 406 -4.61 18.18 -17.87
C VAL A 406 -3.18 17.76 -18.15
N THR A 407 -2.29 18.73 -18.24
CA THR A 407 -0.87 18.51 -18.49
C THR A 407 -0.08 18.77 -17.20
N ILE A 408 0.65 17.76 -16.72
CA ILE A 408 1.56 17.89 -15.57
C ILE A 408 2.99 17.87 -16.08
N THR A 409 3.74 18.92 -15.79
CA THR A 409 5.17 19.04 -16.09
C THR A 409 5.97 19.01 -14.78
N LEU A 410 6.76 17.96 -14.60
CA LEU A 410 7.66 17.85 -13.44
C LEU A 410 8.91 18.70 -13.65
N ILE A 411 9.25 19.51 -12.65
CA ILE A 411 10.40 20.42 -12.72
C ILE A 411 11.56 19.81 -11.94
N ASP A 412 12.77 19.74 -12.58
CA ASP A 412 13.97 19.27 -11.91
C ASP A 412 14.40 20.22 -10.81
N THR A 413 14.50 19.69 -9.62
CA THR A 413 15.46 20.18 -8.65
C THR A 413 16.75 19.43 -8.85
N LYS A 414 17.90 20.13 -8.88
CA LYS A 414 19.25 19.52 -9.02
C LYS A 414 19.31 18.24 -8.20
N LYS A 415 19.93 17.17 -8.76
CA LYS A 415 20.09 15.85 -8.13
C LYS A 415 20.60 16.01 -6.68
N ASP A 416 19.68 16.05 -5.74
CA ASP A 416 19.98 15.98 -4.32
C ASP A 416 19.92 14.49 -3.94
N PRO A 417 20.99 13.89 -3.39
CA PRO A 417 20.95 12.50 -2.91
C PRO A 417 19.79 12.21 -1.97
N LYS A 418 19.38 13.21 -1.16
CA LYS A 418 18.20 13.11 -0.28
C LYS A 418 16.88 12.98 -1.03
N ASN A 419 16.81 13.41 -2.30
CA ASN A 419 15.61 13.20 -3.13
C ASN A 419 15.48 11.75 -3.63
N ALA A 420 16.59 11.03 -3.82
CA ALA A 420 16.54 9.60 -4.16
C ALA A 420 16.00 8.75 -2.99
N GLU A 421 16.45 9.08 -1.77
CA GLU A 421 15.97 8.43 -0.54
C GLU A 421 14.48 8.74 -0.27
N ALA A 422 14.06 9.98 -0.53
CA ALA A 422 12.66 10.37 -0.39
C ALA A 422 11.75 9.69 -1.44
N GLN A 423 12.24 9.48 -2.67
CA GLN A 423 11.53 8.71 -3.68
C GLN A 423 11.40 7.24 -3.27
N ALA A 424 12.46 6.62 -2.78
CA ALA A 424 12.43 5.24 -2.31
C ALA A 424 11.42 5.04 -1.18
N ARG A 425 11.33 5.98 -0.25
CA ARG A 425 10.33 5.95 0.85
C ARG A 425 8.90 6.20 0.36
N ALA A 426 8.73 7.09 -0.64
CA ALA A 426 7.43 7.31 -1.27
C ALA A 426 6.90 6.03 -1.95
N GLU A 427 7.80 5.23 -2.52
CA GLU A 427 7.43 3.96 -3.14
C GLU A 427 7.04 2.89 -2.11
N MET A 428 7.67 2.85 -0.94
CA MET A 428 7.25 1.94 0.14
C MET A 428 5.87 2.27 0.70
N GLY A 429 5.49 3.55 0.74
CA GLY A 429 4.15 3.96 1.13
C GLY A 429 3.05 3.64 0.10
N ARG A 430 3.42 3.12 -1.07
CA ARG A 430 2.50 2.71 -2.14
C ARG A 430 2.22 1.20 -2.16
N GLN A 431 2.91 0.43 -1.33
CA GLN A 431 2.67 -1.00 -1.11
C GLN A 431 1.80 -1.23 0.13
#